data_744bf354bbc70eaf812e5f9dc7f55784
#
_entry.id   744bf354bbc70eaf812e5f9dc7f55784
#
_cell.length_a   1.000
_cell.length_b   1.000
_cell.length_c   1.000
_cell.angle_alpha   90.00
_cell.angle_beta   90.00
_cell.angle_gamma   90.00
#
_symmetry.space_group_name_H-M   'P 1'
#
loop_
_entity.id
_entity.type
_entity.pdbx_description
1 polymer ?
#
loop_
_entity_poly.entity_id
_entity_poly.type
_entity_poly.pdbx_seq_one_letter_code
_entity_poly.pdbx_strand_id
1 'polypeptide(L)'
;MKEEILRLLRSADGYISGQELCNRFGVSRTAVWKAINQLKEAGYEIEAQQNKGYRLMAAPDLMTEAEIKSLMHTDWVAKEVLYFDTIDSTNIKAQELAEKGYPSGTLVVADKQESGKGRRGRSWVSPSGTGIFMTLMIKPDINPNNASMLTLVAALALSLIHI
;
A
#
# COMPACT_ATOMS: atom_id res chain seq x y z
N MET A 1 -12.95 4.04 2.48
CA MET A 1 -13.70 3.41 3.61
C MET A 1 -12.97 2.20 4.21
N LYS A 2 -12.63 1.12 3.44
CA LYS A 2 -11.89 -0.06 4.00
C LYS A 2 -10.57 0.35 4.66
N GLU A 3 -9.78 1.14 3.99
CA GLU A 3 -8.48 1.67 4.45
C GLU A 3 -8.63 2.47 5.76
N GLU A 4 -9.64 3.30 5.84
CA GLU A 4 -9.90 4.13 7.02
C GLU A 4 -10.41 3.30 8.21
N ILE A 5 -11.26 2.28 7.95
CA ILE A 5 -11.65 1.30 8.97
C ILE A 5 -10.41 0.58 9.48
N LEU A 6 -9.55 0.11 8.57
CA LEU A 6 -8.32 -0.59 8.94
C LEU A 6 -7.38 0.31 9.76
N ARG A 7 -7.21 1.58 9.35
CA ARG A 7 -6.42 2.57 10.10
C ARG A 7 -6.96 2.75 11.52
N LEU A 8 -8.29 2.85 11.68
CA LEU A 8 -8.90 2.96 12.99
C LEU A 8 -8.70 1.71 13.85
N LEU A 9 -8.91 0.53 13.27
CA LEU A 9 -8.72 -0.73 13.98
C LEU A 9 -7.26 -0.92 14.43
N ARG A 10 -6.28 -0.40 13.68
CA ARG A 10 -4.85 -0.42 14.06
C ARG A 10 -4.53 0.56 15.20
N SER A 11 -5.14 1.74 15.18
CA SER A 11 -4.86 2.78 16.19
C SER A 11 -5.59 2.56 17.51
N ALA A 12 -6.52 1.60 17.56
CA ALA A 12 -7.31 1.33 18.75
C ALA A 12 -6.64 0.28 19.65
N ASP A 13 -6.59 0.57 20.95
CA ASP A 13 -6.10 -0.38 21.97
C ASP A 13 -7.12 -1.51 22.29
N GLY A 14 -8.16 -1.70 21.47
CA GLY A 14 -9.19 -2.68 21.72
C GLY A 14 -10.27 -2.75 20.65
N TYR A 15 -11.52 -2.96 21.07
CA TYR A 15 -12.66 -3.05 20.17
C TYR A 15 -13.21 -1.66 19.81
N ILE A 16 -13.51 -1.47 18.52
CA ILE A 16 -14.29 -0.33 18.04
C ILE A 16 -15.71 -0.79 17.78
N SER A 17 -16.69 -0.09 18.34
CA SER A 17 -18.08 -0.48 18.16
C SER A 17 -18.55 -0.25 16.71
N GLY A 18 -19.42 -1.14 16.22
CA GLY A 18 -20.00 -0.97 14.89
C GLY A 18 -20.80 0.34 14.75
N GLN A 19 -21.40 0.83 15.86
CA GLN A 19 -22.10 2.11 15.86
C GLN A 19 -21.14 3.30 15.72
N GLU A 20 -19.98 3.25 16.34
CA GLU A 20 -18.94 4.27 16.22
C GLU A 20 -18.44 4.37 14.78
N LEU A 21 -18.18 3.22 14.12
CA LEU A 21 -17.82 3.19 12.70
C LEU A 21 -18.93 3.78 11.82
N CYS A 22 -20.21 3.43 12.10
CA CYS A 22 -21.34 4.02 11.37
C CYS A 22 -21.40 5.55 11.51
N ASN A 23 -21.25 6.05 12.72
CA ASN A 23 -21.29 7.49 13.00
C ASN A 23 -20.13 8.22 12.35
N ARG A 24 -18.91 7.66 12.42
CA ARG A 24 -17.70 8.29 11.90
C ARG A 24 -17.69 8.38 10.38
N PHE A 25 -18.22 7.37 9.69
CA PHE A 25 -18.25 7.32 8.23
C PHE A 25 -19.59 7.75 7.61
N GLY A 26 -20.60 8.02 8.40
CA GLY A 26 -21.93 8.37 7.91
C GLY A 26 -22.60 7.24 7.11
N VAL A 27 -22.33 5.97 7.48
CA VAL A 27 -22.80 4.79 6.73
C VAL A 27 -23.66 3.86 7.59
N SER A 28 -24.41 2.97 6.92
CA SER A 28 -25.23 1.97 7.60
C SER A 28 -24.38 0.85 8.23
N ARG A 29 -24.96 0.15 9.23
CA ARG A 29 -24.34 -1.05 9.83
C ARG A 29 -24.04 -2.13 8.81
N THR A 30 -24.89 -2.31 7.81
CA THR A 30 -24.68 -3.25 6.70
C THR A 30 -23.46 -2.89 5.87
N ALA A 31 -23.22 -1.59 5.62
CA ALA A 31 -22.04 -1.14 4.89
C ALA A 31 -20.75 -1.38 5.67
N VAL A 32 -20.75 -1.13 7.00
CA VAL A 32 -19.62 -1.46 7.87
C VAL A 32 -19.35 -2.96 7.87
N TRP A 33 -20.39 -3.77 8.07
CA TRP A 33 -20.28 -5.24 8.07
C TRP A 33 -19.71 -5.77 6.76
N LYS A 34 -20.19 -5.25 5.61
CA LYS A 34 -19.68 -5.61 4.28
C LYS A 34 -18.20 -5.25 4.13
N ALA A 35 -17.78 -4.07 4.59
CA ALA A 35 -16.39 -3.65 4.53
C ALA A 35 -15.49 -4.54 5.42
N ILE A 36 -15.94 -4.89 6.63
CA ILE A 36 -15.22 -5.82 7.53
C ILE A 36 -15.09 -7.20 6.89
N ASN A 37 -16.13 -7.73 6.26
CA ASN A 37 -16.06 -9.04 5.59
C ASN A 37 -15.10 -9.01 4.41
N GLN A 38 -15.10 -7.94 3.61
CA GLN A 38 -14.11 -7.78 2.54
C GLN A 38 -12.67 -7.71 3.05
N LEU A 39 -12.42 -7.12 4.22
CA LEU A 39 -11.11 -7.15 4.85
C LEU A 39 -10.75 -8.58 5.31
N LYS A 40 -11.70 -9.31 5.90
CA LYS A 40 -11.48 -10.72 6.28
C LYS A 40 -11.18 -11.60 5.05
N GLU A 41 -11.91 -11.41 3.95
CA GLU A 41 -11.66 -12.10 2.68
C GLU A 41 -10.27 -11.76 2.10
N ALA A 42 -9.78 -10.55 2.37
CA ALA A 42 -8.43 -10.11 2.00
C ALA A 42 -7.33 -10.60 2.98
N GLY A 43 -7.67 -11.48 3.93
CA GLY A 43 -6.72 -12.13 4.84
C GLY A 43 -6.49 -11.42 6.18
N TYR A 44 -7.24 -10.35 6.49
CA TYR A 44 -7.15 -9.72 7.82
C TYR A 44 -7.90 -10.54 8.87
N GLU A 45 -7.25 -10.85 9.98
CA GLU A 45 -7.89 -11.47 11.13
C GLU A 45 -8.58 -10.40 11.97
N ILE A 46 -9.89 -10.26 11.78
CA ILE A 46 -10.71 -9.30 12.52
C ILE A 46 -11.68 -10.07 13.41
N GLU A 47 -11.51 -9.93 14.71
CA GLU A 47 -12.44 -10.46 15.70
C GLU A 47 -13.68 -9.56 15.77
N ALA A 48 -14.87 -10.20 15.83
CA ALA A 48 -16.14 -9.52 16.04
C ALA A 48 -16.76 -10.07 17.33
N GLN A 49 -16.90 -9.23 18.34
CA GLN A 49 -17.52 -9.62 19.61
C GLN A 49 -18.86 -8.89 19.79
N GLN A 50 -19.89 -9.64 20.15
CA GLN A 50 -21.21 -9.08 20.40
C GLN A 50 -21.13 -8.01 21.50
N ASN A 51 -21.79 -6.87 21.28
CA ASN A 51 -21.84 -5.70 22.16
C ASN A 51 -20.49 -4.96 22.38
N LYS A 52 -19.37 -5.44 21.83
CA LYS A 52 -18.07 -4.73 21.87
C LYS A 52 -17.70 -4.14 20.52
N GLY A 53 -17.88 -4.88 19.42
CA GLY A 53 -17.55 -4.43 18.07
C GLY A 53 -16.46 -5.27 17.43
N TYR A 54 -15.53 -4.59 16.75
CA TYR A 54 -14.49 -5.19 15.93
C TYR A 54 -13.10 -4.85 16.45
N ARG A 55 -12.18 -5.81 16.39
CA ARG A 55 -10.77 -5.66 16.75
C ARG A 55 -9.88 -6.34 15.70
N LEU A 56 -8.83 -5.69 15.27
CA LEU A 56 -7.81 -6.29 14.40
C LEU A 56 -6.88 -7.16 15.25
N MET A 57 -6.74 -8.43 14.89
CA MET A 57 -5.88 -9.41 15.57
C MET A 57 -4.58 -9.60 14.80
N ALA A 58 -4.65 -9.75 13.47
CA ALA A 58 -3.51 -9.87 12.58
C ALA A 58 -3.80 -9.29 11.20
N ALA A 59 -2.76 -8.82 10.54
CA ALA A 59 -2.78 -8.40 9.14
C ALA A 59 -2.06 -9.44 8.28
N PRO A 60 -2.48 -9.65 7.00
CA PRO A 60 -1.74 -10.51 6.09
C PRO A 60 -0.36 -9.92 5.79
N ASP A 61 0.62 -10.77 5.56
CA ASP A 61 1.95 -10.35 5.09
C ASP A 61 1.93 -10.07 3.58
N LEU A 62 1.11 -9.11 3.19
CA LEU A 62 0.92 -8.67 1.81
C LEU A 62 0.91 -7.15 1.75
N MET A 63 1.54 -6.59 0.73
CA MET A 63 1.56 -5.14 0.49
C MET A 63 0.38 -4.68 -0.38
N THR A 64 -0.85 -5.04 0.00
CA THR A 64 -2.05 -4.61 -0.73
C THR A 64 -2.23 -3.09 -0.66
N GLU A 65 -3.02 -2.54 -1.59
CA GLU A 65 -3.37 -1.11 -1.57
C GLU A 65 -3.93 -0.67 -0.22
N ALA A 66 -4.85 -1.47 0.36
CA ALA A 66 -5.47 -1.17 1.66
C ALA A 66 -4.44 -1.18 2.78
N GLU A 67 -3.51 -2.13 2.77
CA GLU A 67 -2.42 -2.24 3.75
C GLU A 67 -1.54 -0.99 3.71
N ILE A 68 -0.99 -0.67 2.52
CA ILE A 68 -0.12 0.48 2.32
C ILE A 68 -0.84 1.78 2.73
N LYS A 69 -2.02 2.04 2.19
CA LYS A 69 -2.79 3.27 2.49
C LYS A 69 -3.17 3.40 3.96
N SER A 70 -3.37 2.27 4.67
CA SER A 70 -3.69 2.30 6.10
C SER A 70 -2.51 2.75 6.99
N LEU A 71 -1.28 2.57 6.52
CA LEU A 71 -0.03 2.88 7.22
C LEU A 71 0.59 4.21 6.79
N MET A 72 0.20 4.74 5.63
CA MET A 72 0.79 5.96 5.09
C MET A 72 0.29 7.21 5.80
N HIS A 73 1.25 8.10 6.11
CA HIS A 73 1.01 9.41 6.73
C HIS A 73 1.55 10.57 5.88
N THR A 74 1.79 10.32 4.58
CA THR A 74 2.36 11.30 3.65
C THR A 74 1.28 12.11 2.94
N ASP A 75 1.62 13.36 2.55
CA ASP A 75 0.66 14.25 1.88
C ASP A 75 0.53 14.00 0.38
N TRP A 76 1.55 13.44 -0.27
CA TRP A 76 1.60 13.28 -1.73
C TRP A 76 2.07 11.91 -2.21
N VAL A 77 2.96 11.22 -1.46
CA VAL A 77 3.43 9.87 -1.80
C VAL A 77 2.33 8.85 -1.52
N ALA A 78 2.16 7.89 -2.43
CA ALA A 78 1.20 6.77 -2.33
C ALA A 78 -0.26 7.20 -2.14
N LYS A 79 -0.66 8.39 -2.62
CA LYS A 79 -2.10 8.72 -2.78
C LYS A 79 -2.76 7.78 -3.81
N GLU A 80 -2.04 7.50 -4.89
CA GLU A 80 -2.38 6.46 -5.86
C GLU A 80 -1.47 5.27 -5.64
N VAL A 81 -2.04 4.15 -5.25
CA VAL A 81 -1.35 2.86 -5.07
C VAL A 81 -2.00 1.85 -6.01
N LEU A 82 -1.19 1.21 -6.83
CA LEU A 82 -1.63 0.11 -7.69
C LEU A 82 -0.90 -1.17 -7.25
N TYR A 83 -1.65 -2.10 -6.72
CA TYR A 83 -1.16 -3.41 -6.31
C TYR A 83 -1.50 -4.48 -7.34
N PHE A 84 -0.56 -5.40 -7.57
CA PHE A 84 -0.71 -6.54 -8.46
C PHE A 84 -0.18 -7.81 -7.77
N ASP A 85 -0.96 -8.89 -7.79
CA ASP A 85 -0.47 -10.19 -7.33
C ASP A 85 0.68 -10.68 -8.23
N THR A 86 0.55 -10.46 -9.53
CA THR A 86 1.59 -10.79 -10.53
C THR A 86 1.60 -9.73 -11.62
N ILE A 87 2.79 -9.32 -12.03
CA ILE A 87 3.01 -8.36 -13.12
C ILE A 87 4.33 -8.68 -13.84
N ASP A 88 4.50 -8.19 -15.05
CA ASP A 88 5.78 -8.30 -15.77
C ASP A 88 6.88 -7.54 -15.03
N SER A 89 6.68 -6.23 -14.79
CA SER A 89 7.61 -5.36 -14.07
C SER A 89 6.92 -4.11 -13.55
N THR A 90 7.14 -3.80 -12.27
CA THR A 90 6.63 -2.56 -11.66
C THR A 90 7.19 -1.31 -12.35
N ASN A 91 8.43 -1.36 -12.86
CA ASN A 91 9.06 -0.26 -13.60
C ASN A 91 8.37 -0.01 -14.94
N ILE A 92 8.08 -1.07 -15.72
CA ILE A 92 7.36 -0.94 -16.99
C ILE A 92 5.98 -0.36 -16.73
N LYS A 93 5.28 -0.88 -15.72
CA LYS A 93 3.95 -0.40 -15.37
C LYS A 93 3.95 1.06 -14.95
N ALA A 94 4.93 1.49 -14.16
CA ALA A 94 5.08 2.89 -13.77
C ALA A 94 5.32 3.81 -14.98
N GLN A 95 6.09 3.37 -15.99
CA GLN A 95 6.28 4.12 -17.24
C GLN A 95 4.97 4.28 -18.01
N GLU A 96 4.20 3.20 -18.19
CA GLU A 96 2.88 3.26 -18.84
C GLU A 96 1.92 4.22 -18.13
N LEU A 97 1.95 4.23 -16.78
CA LEU A 97 1.11 5.12 -15.97
C LEU A 97 1.56 6.58 -16.09
N ALA A 98 2.88 6.83 -16.18
CA ALA A 98 3.42 8.15 -16.41
C ALA A 98 2.98 8.74 -17.77
N GLU A 99 2.96 7.90 -18.83
CA GLU A 99 2.46 8.27 -20.15
C GLU A 99 0.95 8.57 -20.14
N LYS A 100 0.18 7.85 -19.31
CA LYS A 100 -1.25 8.08 -19.09
C LYS A 100 -1.56 9.28 -18.19
N GLY A 101 -0.54 10.00 -17.73
CA GLY A 101 -0.71 11.22 -16.94
C GLY A 101 -0.92 11.02 -15.44
N TYR A 102 -0.65 9.84 -14.90
CA TYR A 102 -0.74 9.61 -13.46
C TYR A 102 0.14 10.59 -12.66
N PRO A 103 -0.28 11.00 -11.45
CA PRO A 103 0.40 12.02 -10.68
C PRO A 103 1.77 11.56 -10.15
N SER A 104 2.63 12.53 -9.83
CA SER A 104 3.84 12.29 -9.02
C SER A 104 3.43 11.72 -7.66
N GLY A 105 4.20 10.76 -7.15
CA GLY A 105 3.88 10.04 -5.92
C GLY A 105 3.05 8.77 -6.12
N THR A 106 2.68 8.41 -7.37
CA THR A 106 2.05 7.12 -7.67
C THR A 106 2.99 5.97 -7.33
N LEU A 107 2.49 4.98 -6.59
CA LEU A 107 3.22 3.79 -6.17
C LEU A 107 2.66 2.56 -6.89
N VAL A 108 3.52 1.84 -7.60
CA VAL A 108 3.21 0.54 -8.20
C VAL A 108 3.87 -0.54 -7.37
N VAL A 109 3.11 -1.50 -6.88
CA VAL A 109 3.57 -2.59 -6.01
C VAL A 109 3.15 -3.92 -6.60
N ALA A 110 4.01 -4.93 -6.48
CA ALA A 110 3.69 -6.29 -6.88
C ALA A 110 4.19 -7.31 -5.86
N ASP A 111 3.45 -8.40 -5.69
CA ASP A 111 3.92 -9.55 -4.92
C ASP A 111 4.89 -10.42 -5.73
N LYS A 112 4.68 -10.49 -7.06
CA LYS A 112 5.54 -11.24 -8.00
C LYS A 112 5.82 -10.43 -9.27
N GLN A 113 7.07 -10.51 -9.79
CA GLN A 113 7.40 -10.03 -11.13
C GLN A 113 7.86 -11.19 -12.03
N GLU A 114 7.30 -11.29 -13.23
CA GLU A 114 7.68 -12.32 -14.21
C GLU A 114 8.87 -11.91 -15.06
N SER A 115 9.06 -10.61 -15.27
CA SER A 115 10.14 -10.03 -16.08
C SER A 115 10.85 -8.89 -15.34
N GLY A 116 11.17 -9.12 -14.06
CA GLY A 116 11.90 -8.16 -13.24
C GLY A 116 13.21 -7.75 -13.92
N LYS A 117 13.50 -6.43 -13.98
CA LYS A 117 14.65 -5.89 -14.70
C LYS A 117 15.72 -5.38 -13.73
N GLY A 118 16.91 -5.95 -13.83
CA GLY A 118 18.12 -5.44 -13.21
C GLY A 118 18.86 -4.45 -14.12
N ARG A 119 19.96 -3.89 -13.60
CA ARG A 119 20.83 -2.97 -14.38
C ARG A 119 21.53 -3.72 -15.52
N ARG A 120 21.82 -3.01 -16.62
CA ARG A 120 22.54 -3.52 -17.79
C ARG A 120 21.86 -4.72 -18.45
N GLY A 121 20.53 -4.73 -18.51
CA GLY A 121 19.76 -5.79 -19.18
C GLY A 121 19.71 -7.12 -18.43
N ARG A 122 20.17 -7.19 -17.18
CA ARG A 122 20.07 -8.41 -16.37
C ARG A 122 18.62 -8.64 -15.94
N SER A 123 18.25 -9.90 -15.80
CA SER A 123 16.99 -10.28 -15.17
C SER A 123 17.07 -10.17 -13.65
N TRP A 124 15.95 -9.90 -13.02
CA TRP A 124 15.79 -9.90 -11.57
C TRP A 124 14.71 -10.90 -11.18
N VAL A 125 15.09 -11.92 -10.41
CA VAL A 125 14.16 -12.94 -9.92
C VAL A 125 13.33 -12.37 -8.79
N SER A 126 12.01 -12.40 -8.92
CA SER A 126 11.06 -11.76 -7.99
C SER A 126 9.88 -12.69 -7.69
N PRO A 127 10.10 -13.81 -6.96
CA PRO A 127 9.01 -14.72 -6.61
C PRO A 127 8.10 -14.12 -5.53
N SER A 128 6.86 -14.59 -5.48
CA SER A 128 5.86 -14.20 -4.50
C SER A 128 6.37 -14.41 -3.06
N GLY A 129 6.02 -13.48 -2.16
CA GLY A 129 6.29 -13.58 -0.72
C GLY A 129 7.76 -13.45 -0.32
N THR A 130 8.67 -13.04 -1.21
CA THR A 130 10.12 -13.04 -0.91
C THR A 130 10.76 -11.66 -0.81
N GLY A 131 10.03 -10.61 -1.14
CA GLY A 131 10.60 -9.27 -1.15
C GLY A 131 9.59 -8.16 -1.45
N ILE A 132 10.08 -6.93 -1.39
CA ILE A 132 9.31 -5.73 -1.68
C ILE A 132 9.61 -5.32 -3.12
N PHE A 133 8.68 -5.58 -4.04
CA PHE A 133 8.82 -5.17 -5.44
C PHE A 133 7.91 -3.97 -5.68
N MET A 134 8.53 -2.79 -5.71
CA MET A 134 7.77 -1.55 -5.91
C MET A 134 8.53 -0.54 -6.77
N THR A 135 7.77 0.35 -7.39
CA THR A 135 8.27 1.52 -8.11
C THR A 135 7.49 2.74 -7.69
N LEU A 136 8.19 3.71 -7.10
CA LEU A 136 7.64 5.04 -6.82
C LEU A 136 7.90 5.94 -8.03
N MET A 137 6.83 6.49 -8.59
CA MET A 137 6.88 7.42 -9.70
C MET A 137 6.99 8.85 -9.18
N ILE A 138 8.06 9.54 -9.52
CA ILE A 138 8.29 10.94 -9.13
C ILE A 138 8.54 11.80 -10.37
N LYS A 139 8.00 13.01 -10.34
CA LYS A 139 8.22 14.05 -11.38
C LYS A 139 8.83 15.28 -10.71
N PRO A 140 10.11 15.24 -10.35
CA PRO A 140 10.75 16.35 -9.65
C PRO A 140 11.03 17.50 -10.62
N ASP A 141 10.87 18.72 -10.15
CA ASP A 141 11.32 19.93 -10.87
C ASP A 141 12.79 20.19 -10.53
N ILE A 142 13.68 19.40 -11.14
CA ILE A 142 15.12 19.50 -10.98
C ILE A 142 15.82 19.45 -12.33
N ASN A 143 17.02 20.06 -12.42
CA ASN A 143 17.85 19.94 -13.60
C ASN A 143 18.20 18.45 -13.85
N PRO A 144 18.02 17.91 -15.07
CA PRO A 144 18.33 16.51 -15.40
C PRO A 144 19.76 16.07 -15.01
N ASN A 145 20.74 16.98 -15.04
CA ASN A 145 22.10 16.69 -14.60
C ASN A 145 22.21 16.32 -13.11
N ASN A 146 21.22 16.70 -12.30
CA ASN A 146 21.15 16.40 -10.88
C ASN A 146 20.32 15.13 -10.59
N ALA A 147 19.78 14.45 -11.60
CA ALA A 147 18.93 13.27 -11.41
C ALA A 147 19.64 12.13 -10.66
N SER A 148 20.98 12.01 -10.79
CA SER A 148 21.78 11.03 -10.04
C SER A 148 21.69 11.22 -8.52
N MET A 149 21.42 12.44 -8.04
CA MET A 149 21.25 12.71 -6.60
C MET A 149 20.03 12.00 -6.00
N LEU A 150 19.00 11.69 -6.82
CA LEU A 150 17.84 10.92 -6.37
C LEU A 150 18.24 9.53 -5.87
N THR A 151 19.29 8.94 -6.42
CA THR A 151 19.82 7.66 -5.92
C THR A 151 20.38 7.80 -4.51
N LEU A 152 21.04 8.91 -4.20
CA LEU A 152 21.56 9.18 -2.85
C LEU A 152 20.42 9.42 -1.86
N VAL A 153 19.39 10.16 -2.27
CA VAL A 153 18.18 10.37 -1.44
C VAL A 153 17.49 9.05 -1.16
N ALA A 154 17.32 8.19 -2.16
CA ALA A 154 16.72 6.87 -1.97
C ALA A 154 17.58 5.99 -1.04
N ALA A 155 18.91 6.02 -1.19
CA ALA A 155 19.82 5.27 -0.31
C ALA A 155 19.73 5.77 1.13
N LEU A 156 19.67 7.09 1.35
CA LEU A 156 19.49 7.68 2.68
C LEU A 156 18.15 7.27 3.30
N ALA A 157 17.05 7.34 2.55
CA ALA A 157 15.73 6.94 3.02
C ALA A 157 15.70 5.47 3.44
N LEU A 158 16.32 4.57 2.66
CA LEU A 158 16.42 3.15 3.01
C LEU A 158 17.34 2.92 4.23
N SER A 159 18.43 3.69 4.36
CA SER A 159 19.32 3.61 5.53
C SER A 159 18.58 3.96 6.83
N LEU A 160 17.70 4.96 6.80
CA LEU A 160 16.93 5.39 7.99
C LEU A 160 15.95 4.33 8.50
N ILE A 161 15.50 3.40 7.63
CA ILE A 161 14.64 2.28 8.04
C ILE A 161 15.42 1.28 8.93
N HIS A 162 16.74 1.21 8.78
CA HIS A 162 17.60 0.24 9.47
C HIS A 162 18.31 0.79 10.73
N ILE A 163 18.10 2.06 11.02
CA ILE A 163 18.62 2.72 12.22
C ILE A 163 17.53 2.77 13.30
#